data_e85f3c9b7f6aad57ffb07353fa219c8a
#
_entry.id   e85f3c9b7f6aad57ffb07353fa219c8a
#
_cell.length_a   1.000
_cell.length_b   1.000
_cell.length_c   1.000
_cell.angle_alpha   90.00
_cell.angle_beta   90.00
_cell.angle_gamma   90.00
#
_symmetry.space_group_name_H-M   'P 1'
#
loop_
_entity.id
_entity.type
_entity.pdbx_description
1 polymer ?
#
loop_
_entity_poly.entity_id
_entity_poly.type
_entity_poly.pdbx_seq_one_letter_code
_entity_poly.pdbx_strand_id
1 'polypeptide(L)'
;MKEFRKYIRVWWLLTIKSFQVAFTSRFGVALFVFGKLFRLGFFLLFLVIIEQRTKVIVGYSLWEIILFFATFNLIDVFSQFFLREVYKFRWYIVSGDFDFFLTRPLSPLFRSLFGGGDPLDIPILCLSIVLVAISVINIGNVSFANAILYLVLVANGLLIALAFHIFVLAVGVLTTEVDNTIWLYRDLTQMGRLPVDIYQQPLRALITFAVPVGIMITYPSKAILGLLSPQAVLISFIVGGVFLWASILFWRYSLKNYSSASS
;
A
#
# COMPACT_ATOMS: atom_id res chain seq x y z
N MET A 1 -17.34 21.92 0.06
CA MET A 1 -17.87 21.00 1.09
C MET A 1 -18.92 20.01 0.58
N LYS A 2 -19.91 20.40 -0.27
CA LYS A 2 -20.95 19.47 -0.80
C LYS A 2 -20.35 18.32 -1.63
N GLU A 3 -19.40 18.59 -2.51
CA GLU A 3 -18.73 17.57 -3.34
C GLU A 3 -17.96 16.55 -2.47
N PHE A 4 -17.16 17.00 -1.51
CA PHE A 4 -16.40 16.10 -0.64
C PHE A 4 -17.31 15.14 0.16
N ARG A 5 -18.42 15.65 0.70
CA ARG A 5 -19.44 14.82 1.39
C ARG A 5 -20.06 13.77 0.46
N LYS A 6 -20.24 14.09 -0.84
CA LYS A 6 -20.73 13.16 -1.85
C LYS A 6 -19.78 11.98 -2.02
N TYR A 7 -18.49 12.22 -2.18
CA TYR A 7 -17.47 11.17 -2.33
C TYR A 7 -17.37 10.26 -1.10
N ILE A 8 -17.36 10.84 0.12
CA ILE A 8 -17.37 10.07 1.37
C ILE A 8 -18.64 9.22 1.47
N ARG A 9 -19.81 9.78 1.17
CA ARG A 9 -21.09 9.05 1.21
C ARG A 9 -21.08 7.86 0.22
N VAL A 10 -20.59 8.06 -0.99
CA VAL A 10 -20.51 7.00 -2.00
C VAL A 10 -19.56 5.90 -1.53
N TRP A 11 -18.36 6.26 -1.06
CA TRP A 11 -17.41 5.28 -0.53
C TRP A 11 -17.99 4.50 0.65
N TRP A 12 -18.68 5.17 1.57
CA TRP A 12 -19.31 4.52 2.72
C TRP A 12 -20.39 3.53 2.31
N LEU A 13 -21.25 3.89 1.35
CA LEU A 13 -22.27 2.99 0.82
C LEU A 13 -21.67 1.77 0.13
N LEU A 14 -20.58 1.95 -0.64
CA LEU A 14 -19.84 0.85 -1.24
C LEU A 14 -19.21 -0.05 -0.18
N THR A 15 -18.66 0.53 0.89
CA THR A 15 -18.10 -0.20 2.03
C THR A 15 -19.16 -1.05 2.72
N ILE A 16 -20.33 -0.50 3.03
CA ILE A 16 -21.45 -1.28 3.62
C ILE A 16 -21.81 -2.47 2.74
N LYS A 17 -21.88 -2.27 1.42
CA LYS A 17 -22.16 -3.38 0.48
C LYS A 17 -21.04 -4.42 0.45
N SER A 18 -19.78 -3.99 0.47
CA SER A 18 -18.62 -4.90 0.56
C SER A 18 -18.70 -5.78 1.81
N PHE A 19 -19.06 -5.21 2.95
CA PHE A 19 -19.27 -5.95 4.20
C PHE A 19 -20.42 -6.95 4.09
N GLN A 20 -21.56 -6.53 3.55
CA GLN A 20 -22.72 -7.42 3.36
C GLN A 20 -22.34 -8.63 2.50
N VAL A 21 -21.66 -8.41 1.37
CA VAL A 21 -21.21 -9.47 0.48
C VAL A 21 -20.21 -10.40 1.16
N ALA A 22 -19.20 -9.84 1.84
CA ALA A 22 -18.21 -10.64 2.54
C ALA A 22 -18.84 -11.59 3.57
N PHE A 23 -19.77 -11.09 4.39
CA PHE A 23 -20.44 -11.89 5.43
C PHE A 23 -21.52 -12.88 4.92
N THR A 24 -21.77 -12.92 3.62
CA THR A 24 -22.64 -13.96 3.04
C THR A 24 -22.01 -15.35 3.19
N SER A 25 -20.68 -15.48 3.11
CA SER A 25 -19.96 -16.74 3.34
C SER A 25 -19.11 -16.68 4.60
N ARG A 26 -19.73 -16.86 5.78
CA ARG A 26 -19.03 -16.75 7.07
C ARG A 26 -17.82 -17.66 7.20
N PHE A 27 -17.94 -18.91 6.73
CA PHE A 27 -16.85 -19.88 6.74
C PHE A 27 -15.70 -19.45 5.81
N GLY A 28 -16.01 -18.97 4.60
CA GLY A 28 -15.01 -18.45 3.65
C GLY A 28 -14.25 -17.24 4.22
N VAL A 29 -14.96 -16.31 4.88
CA VAL A 29 -14.34 -15.19 5.59
C VAL A 29 -13.38 -15.65 6.67
N ALA A 30 -13.83 -16.57 7.54
CA ALA A 30 -13.00 -17.08 8.64
C ALA A 30 -11.75 -17.78 8.11
N LEU A 31 -11.87 -18.64 7.10
CA LEU A 31 -10.74 -19.34 6.48
C LEU A 31 -9.75 -18.35 5.82
N PHE A 32 -10.24 -17.34 5.14
CA PHE A 32 -9.40 -16.34 4.48
C PHE A 32 -8.64 -15.46 5.49
N VAL A 33 -9.32 -15.00 6.55
CA VAL A 33 -8.69 -14.24 7.63
C VAL A 33 -7.66 -15.10 8.36
N PHE A 34 -8.01 -16.36 8.66
CA PHE A 34 -7.06 -17.32 9.26
C PHE A 34 -5.81 -17.49 8.40
N GLY A 35 -5.95 -17.67 7.08
CA GLY A 35 -4.82 -17.79 6.16
C GLY A 35 -3.90 -16.55 6.16
N LYS A 36 -4.50 -15.35 6.22
CA LYS A 36 -3.73 -14.09 6.34
C LYS A 36 -2.96 -14.01 7.67
N LEU A 37 -3.64 -14.32 8.79
CA LEU A 37 -3.03 -14.32 10.13
C LEU A 37 -1.93 -15.37 10.23
N PHE A 38 -2.16 -16.57 9.70
CA PHE A 38 -1.17 -17.64 9.66
C PHE A 38 0.09 -17.20 8.87
N ARG A 39 -0.08 -16.61 7.68
CA ARG A 39 1.03 -16.10 6.88
C ARG A 39 1.84 -15.03 7.64
N LEU A 40 1.17 -14.11 8.33
CA LEU A 40 1.83 -13.07 9.13
C LEU A 40 2.58 -13.70 10.32
N GLY A 41 1.92 -14.58 11.07
CA GLY A 41 2.52 -15.26 12.22
C GLY A 41 3.69 -16.16 11.83
N PHE A 42 3.58 -16.86 10.71
CA PHE A 42 4.68 -17.69 10.19
C PHE A 42 5.91 -16.84 9.81
N PHE A 43 5.69 -15.66 9.22
CA PHE A 43 6.80 -14.76 8.91
C PHE A 43 7.44 -14.17 10.19
N LEU A 44 6.64 -13.82 11.20
CA LEU A 44 7.18 -13.40 12.50
C LEU A 44 8.01 -14.52 13.16
N LEU A 45 7.51 -15.75 13.15
CA LEU A 45 8.25 -16.91 13.64
C LEU A 45 9.59 -17.09 12.90
N PHE A 46 9.57 -16.94 11.59
CA PHE A 46 10.79 -16.98 10.77
C PHE A 46 11.79 -15.90 11.19
N LEU A 47 11.35 -14.66 11.46
CA LEU A 47 12.23 -13.60 11.94
C LEU A 47 12.87 -13.93 13.31
N VAL A 48 12.07 -14.48 14.25
CA VAL A 48 12.56 -14.91 15.56
C VAL A 48 13.59 -16.03 15.42
N ILE A 49 13.36 -17.02 14.57
CA ILE A 49 14.31 -18.12 14.35
C ILE A 49 15.63 -17.63 13.75
N ILE A 50 15.58 -16.72 12.79
CA ILE A 50 16.80 -16.14 12.21
C ILE A 50 17.57 -15.36 13.27
N GLU A 51 16.88 -14.52 14.03
CA GLU A 51 17.55 -13.69 15.05
C GLU A 51 18.25 -14.56 16.11
N GLN A 52 17.62 -15.65 16.55
CA GLN A 52 18.26 -16.58 17.49
C GLN A 52 19.56 -17.21 16.96
N ARG A 53 19.74 -17.29 15.63
CA ARG A 53 20.93 -17.83 14.98
C ARG A 53 21.99 -16.77 14.70
N THR A 54 21.57 -15.57 14.31
CA THR A 54 22.47 -14.51 13.82
C THR A 54 22.67 -13.37 14.81
N LYS A 55 21.80 -13.27 15.85
CA LYS A 55 21.71 -12.18 16.84
C LYS A 55 21.41 -10.79 16.26
N VAL A 56 21.71 -10.57 14.98
CA VAL A 56 21.50 -9.29 14.27
C VAL A 56 21.18 -9.59 12.81
N ILE A 57 20.19 -8.90 12.25
CA ILE A 57 19.88 -8.95 10.83
C ILE A 57 20.24 -7.59 10.23
N VAL A 58 21.35 -7.53 9.48
CA VAL A 58 21.84 -6.29 8.83
C VAL A 58 22.07 -5.14 9.82
N GLY A 59 22.50 -5.45 11.06
CA GLY A 59 22.75 -4.46 12.10
C GLY A 59 21.51 -4.02 12.89
N TYR A 60 20.34 -4.60 12.63
CA TYR A 60 19.10 -4.32 13.35
C TYR A 60 18.77 -5.43 14.35
N SER A 61 18.24 -5.04 15.51
CA SER A 61 17.69 -5.93 16.53
C SER A 61 16.36 -6.55 16.06
N LEU A 62 15.89 -7.60 16.76
CA LEU A 62 14.60 -8.24 16.45
C LEU A 62 13.44 -7.25 16.42
N TRP A 63 13.33 -6.37 17.42
CA TRP A 63 12.21 -5.42 17.49
C TRP A 63 12.27 -4.36 16.39
N GLU A 64 13.45 -3.96 15.95
CA GLU A 64 13.62 -3.08 14.81
C GLU A 64 13.20 -3.76 13.51
N ILE A 65 13.56 -5.03 13.30
CA ILE A 65 13.12 -5.82 12.14
C ILE A 65 11.60 -6.03 12.15
N ILE A 66 11.01 -6.33 13.33
CA ILE A 66 9.55 -6.45 13.47
C ILE A 66 8.88 -5.10 13.15
N LEU A 67 9.47 -3.97 13.51
CA LEU A 67 8.97 -2.64 13.15
C LEU A 67 8.95 -2.44 11.62
N PHE A 68 10.00 -2.81 10.89
CA PHE A 68 10.02 -2.75 9.41
C PHE A 68 8.90 -3.61 8.81
N PHE A 69 8.78 -4.83 9.29
CA PHE A 69 7.75 -5.76 8.81
C PHE A 69 6.32 -5.27 9.16
N ALA A 70 6.12 -4.75 10.36
CA ALA A 70 4.84 -4.19 10.78
C ALA A 70 4.46 -2.94 9.95
N THR A 71 5.43 -2.06 9.66
CA THR A 71 5.25 -0.89 8.80
C THR A 71 4.93 -1.30 7.36
N PHE A 72 5.60 -2.33 6.82
CA PHE A 72 5.24 -2.92 5.54
C PHE A 72 3.78 -3.38 5.52
N ASN A 73 3.35 -4.18 6.50
CA ASN A 73 1.98 -4.67 6.56
C ASN A 73 0.97 -3.53 6.75
N LEU A 74 1.29 -2.52 7.57
CA LEU A 74 0.45 -1.35 7.77
C LEU A 74 0.16 -0.63 6.45
N ILE A 75 1.21 -0.33 5.66
CA ILE A 75 1.08 0.38 4.38
C ILE A 75 0.42 -0.51 3.32
N ASP A 76 0.82 -1.77 3.19
CA ASP A 76 0.26 -2.71 2.22
C ASP A 76 -1.24 -2.93 2.46
N VAL A 77 -1.61 -3.28 3.70
CA VAL A 77 -2.99 -3.60 4.04
C VAL A 77 -3.89 -2.36 4.01
N PHE A 78 -3.38 -1.19 4.45
CA PHE A 78 -4.11 0.06 4.34
C PHE A 78 -4.38 0.42 2.88
N SER A 79 -3.38 0.27 2.01
CA SER A 79 -3.54 0.50 0.57
C SER A 79 -4.57 -0.46 -0.02
N GLN A 80 -4.52 -1.75 0.32
CA GLN A 80 -5.49 -2.72 -0.16
C GLN A 80 -6.91 -2.45 0.35
N PHE A 81 -7.07 -2.06 1.60
CA PHE A 81 -8.37 -1.73 2.17
C PHE A 81 -9.09 -0.63 1.38
N PHE A 82 -8.37 0.39 0.93
CA PHE A 82 -8.95 1.50 0.18
C PHE A 82 -8.94 1.31 -1.35
N LEU A 83 -7.88 0.71 -1.92
CA LEU A 83 -7.59 0.74 -3.36
C LEU A 83 -7.83 -0.62 -4.06
N ARG A 84 -8.52 -1.54 -3.40
CA ARG A 84 -8.75 -2.90 -3.94
C ARG A 84 -9.57 -2.92 -5.24
N GLU A 85 -10.31 -1.88 -5.55
CA GLU A 85 -11.11 -1.83 -6.78
C GLU A 85 -10.25 -1.90 -8.04
N VAL A 86 -8.99 -1.47 -7.94
CA VAL A 86 -8.00 -1.56 -9.04
C VAL A 86 -7.83 -3.00 -9.54
N TYR A 87 -7.95 -4.01 -8.67
CA TYR A 87 -7.84 -5.43 -9.04
C TYR A 87 -9.00 -5.94 -9.91
N LYS A 88 -10.13 -5.21 -9.96
CA LYS A 88 -11.29 -5.51 -10.81
C LYS A 88 -11.29 -4.69 -12.09
N PHE A 89 -10.35 -3.76 -12.23
CA PHE A 89 -10.42 -2.73 -13.27
C PHE A 89 -10.31 -3.30 -14.68
N ARG A 90 -9.51 -4.39 -14.87
CA ARG A 90 -9.47 -5.11 -16.14
C ARG A 90 -10.85 -5.55 -16.60
N TRP A 91 -11.65 -6.10 -15.68
CA TRP A 91 -13.00 -6.55 -15.99
C TRP A 91 -13.87 -5.39 -16.46
N TYR A 92 -13.81 -4.23 -15.81
CA TYR A 92 -14.58 -3.05 -16.21
C TYR A 92 -14.21 -2.54 -17.61
N ILE A 93 -12.95 -2.64 -18.02
CA ILE A 93 -12.52 -2.25 -19.36
C ILE A 93 -13.01 -3.26 -20.40
N VAL A 94 -12.78 -4.55 -20.16
CA VAL A 94 -13.11 -5.61 -21.12
C VAL A 94 -14.64 -5.77 -21.31
N SER A 95 -15.44 -5.57 -20.24
CA SER A 95 -16.90 -5.63 -20.32
C SER A 95 -17.54 -4.35 -20.89
N GLY A 96 -16.78 -3.25 -21.04
CA GLY A 96 -17.32 -1.93 -21.39
C GLY A 96 -17.97 -1.18 -20.22
N ASP A 97 -17.99 -1.75 -19.01
CA ASP A 97 -18.56 -1.07 -17.83
C ASP A 97 -17.82 0.21 -17.44
N PHE A 98 -16.57 0.36 -17.90
CA PHE A 98 -15.81 1.58 -17.68
C PHE A 98 -16.43 2.81 -18.35
N ASP A 99 -17.14 2.65 -19.47
CA ASP A 99 -17.86 3.73 -20.16
C ASP A 99 -18.91 4.36 -19.23
N PHE A 100 -19.56 3.57 -18.38
CA PHE A 100 -20.49 4.09 -17.37
C PHE A 100 -19.78 4.91 -16.28
N PHE A 101 -18.48 4.67 -16.01
CA PHE A 101 -17.74 5.52 -15.09
C PHE A 101 -17.47 6.90 -15.68
N LEU A 102 -17.29 6.98 -17.00
CA LEU A 102 -17.05 8.23 -17.72
C LEU A 102 -18.29 9.11 -17.81
N THR A 103 -19.50 8.52 -17.86
CA THR A 103 -20.76 9.25 -18.01
C THR A 103 -21.40 9.67 -16.68
N ARG A 104 -20.95 9.11 -15.55
CA ARG A 104 -21.51 9.43 -14.22
C ARG A 104 -20.97 10.74 -13.66
N PRO A 105 -21.73 11.44 -12.80
CA PRO A 105 -21.30 12.68 -12.15
C PRO A 105 -20.36 12.41 -10.96
N LEU A 106 -19.36 11.53 -11.15
CA LEU A 106 -18.29 11.16 -10.22
C LEU A 106 -16.98 11.10 -11.02
N SER A 107 -15.87 11.43 -10.34
CA SER A 107 -14.57 11.26 -10.98
C SER A 107 -14.35 9.78 -11.37
N PRO A 108 -14.04 9.48 -12.65
CA PRO A 108 -13.72 8.12 -13.08
C PRO A 108 -12.53 7.55 -12.29
N LEU A 109 -11.51 8.37 -12.01
CA LEU A 109 -10.37 7.97 -11.20
C LEU A 109 -10.80 7.53 -9.79
N PHE A 110 -11.65 8.32 -9.13
CA PHE A 110 -12.16 7.96 -7.81
C PHE A 110 -12.90 6.62 -7.84
N ARG A 111 -13.79 6.42 -8.81
CA ARG A 111 -14.58 5.17 -8.89
C ARG A 111 -13.71 3.95 -9.24
N SER A 112 -12.65 4.14 -10.01
CA SER A 112 -11.69 3.07 -10.35
C SER A 112 -10.77 2.71 -9.20
N LEU A 113 -10.46 3.65 -8.31
CA LEU A 113 -9.62 3.43 -7.13
C LEU A 113 -10.41 2.87 -5.94
N PHE A 114 -11.60 3.44 -5.66
CA PHE A 114 -12.34 3.23 -4.42
C PHE A 114 -13.62 2.44 -4.64
N GLY A 115 -13.56 1.14 -4.34
CA GLY A 115 -14.70 0.22 -4.43
C GLY A 115 -15.38 -0.10 -3.10
N GLY A 116 -14.98 0.58 -2.03
CA GLY A 116 -15.38 0.28 -0.65
C GLY A 116 -14.30 -0.52 0.09
N GLY A 117 -14.28 -0.37 1.42
CA GLY A 117 -13.33 -1.07 2.29
C GLY A 117 -13.60 -2.57 2.33
N ASP A 118 -12.54 -3.37 2.36
CA ASP A 118 -12.65 -4.82 2.51
C ASP A 118 -12.57 -5.22 4.00
N PRO A 119 -13.63 -5.82 4.58
CA PRO A 119 -13.62 -6.24 5.99
C PRO A 119 -12.53 -7.28 6.30
N LEU A 120 -12.07 -8.04 5.31
CA LEU A 120 -11.04 -9.07 5.47
C LEU A 120 -9.64 -8.50 5.73
N ASP A 121 -9.45 -7.20 5.52
CA ASP A 121 -8.18 -6.52 5.78
C ASP A 121 -8.10 -5.93 7.21
N ILE A 122 -9.26 -5.70 7.86
CA ILE A 122 -9.32 -5.06 9.18
C ILE A 122 -8.52 -5.81 10.25
N PRO A 123 -8.62 -7.14 10.40
CA PRO A 123 -7.87 -7.86 11.42
C PRO A 123 -6.34 -7.70 11.27
N ILE A 124 -5.85 -7.72 10.02
CA ILE A 124 -4.41 -7.55 9.75
C ILE A 124 -3.98 -6.11 9.96
N LEU A 125 -4.82 -5.13 9.60
CA LEU A 125 -4.55 -3.73 9.84
C LEU A 125 -4.42 -3.44 11.34
N CYS A 126 -5.38 -3.92 12.15
CA CYS A 126 -5.32 -3.80 13.61
C CYS A 126 -4.06 -4.46 14.18
N LEU A 127 -3.75 -5.68 13.73
CA LEU A 127 -2.57 -6.40 14.20
C LEU A 127 -1.27 -5.67 13.79
N SER A 128 -1.21 -5.09 12.60
CA SER A 128 -0.06 -4.29 12.15
C SER A 128 0.17 -3.06 13.03
N ILE A 129 -0.91 -2.35 13.41
CA ILE A 129 -0.85 -1.21 14.34
C ILE A 129 -0.33 -1.67 15.71
N VAL A 130 -0.85 -2.78 16.24
CA VAL A 130 -0.42 -3.37 17.51
C VAL A 130 1.06 -3.77 17.46
N LEU A 131 1.51 -4.40 16.36
CA LEU A 131 2.91 -4.77 16.17
C LEU A 131 3.83 -3.53 16.11
N VAL A 132 3.43 -2.46 15.44
CA VAL A 132 4.18 -1.19 15.45
C VAL A 132 4.30 -0.68 16.89
N ALA A 133 3.18 -0.61 17.63
CA ALA A 133 3.18 -0.12 19.01
C ALA A 133 4.06 -0.97 19.93
N ILE A 134 3.95 -2.30 19.86
CA ILE A 134 4.79 -3.22 20.67
C ILE A 134 6.27 -3.05 20.30
N SER A 135 6.59 -2.95 19.00
CA SER A 135 7.97 -2.73 18.56
C SER A 135 8.55 -1.44 19.12
N VAL A 136 7.80 -0.34 19.04
CA VAL A 136 8.22 0.98 19.57
C VAL A 136 8.46 0.93 21.07
N ILE A 137 7.59 0.26 21.83
CA ILE A 137 7.74 0.09 23.28
C ILE A 137 9.02 -0.69 23.62
N ASN A 138 9.31 -1.77 22.89
CA ASN A 138 10.47 -2.62 23.14
C ASN A 138 11.80 -2.02 22.65
N ILE A 139 11.76 -1.19 21.60
CA ILE A 139 12.93 -0.42 21.16
C ILE A 139 13.31 0.61 22.22
N GLY A 140 12.32 1.21 22.90
CA GLY A 140 12.55 2.27 23.89
C GLY A 140 13.13 3.54 23.28
N ASN A 141 13.26 4.59 24.10
CA ASN A 141 13.94 5.87 23.76
C ASN A 141 13.51 6.52 22.43
N VAL A 142 12.26 6.29 21.98
CA VAL A 142 11.73 6.91 20.78
C VAL A 142 11.28 8.34 21.11
N SER A 143 11.87 9.35 20.46
CA SER A 143 11.46 10.73 20.67
C SER A 143 10.08 11.00 20.06
N PHE A 144 9.33 11.93 20.65
CA PHE A 144 8.04 12.36 20.12
C PHE A 144 8.15 12.91 18.68
N ALA A 145 9.25 13.62 18.39
CA ALA A 145 9.52 14.12 17.04
C ALA A 145 9.69 12.98 16.03
N ASN A 146 10.40 11.90 16.40
CA ASN A 146 10.55 10.71 15.54
C ASN A 146 9.23 9.99 15.32
N ALA A 147 8.35 9.92 16.31
CA ALA A 147 7.02 9.33 16.19
C ALA A 147 6.14 10.14 15.21
N ILE A 148 6.17 11.48 15.30
CA ILE A 148 5.46 12.33 14.32
C ILE A 148 6.04 12.15 12.93
N LEU A 149 7.37 12.16 12.79
CA LEU A 149 8.02 11.97 11.49
C LEU A 149 7.66 10.61 10.87
N TYR A 150 7.57 9.54 11.67
CA TYR A 150 7.08 8.25 11.24
C TYR A 150 5.68 8.34 10.62
N LEU A 151 4.72 8.96 11.31
CA LEU A 151 3.34 9.08 10.82
C LEU A 151 3.28 9.88 9.52
N VAL A 152 4.05 10.95 9.43
CA VAL A 152 4.11 11.79 8.22
C VAL A 152 4.75 11.03 7.05
N LEU A 153 5.79 10.23 7.31
CA LEU A 153 6.41 9.39 6.29
C LEU A 153 5.55 8.18 5.90
N VAL A 154 4.77 7.60 6.83
CA VAL A 154 3.75 6.60 6.50
C VAL A 154 2.70 7.20 5.57
N ALA A 155 2.22 8.42 5.83
CA ALA A 155 1.30 9.12 4.93
C ALA A 155 1.93 9.34 3.53
N ASN A 156 3.20 9.73 3.47
CA ASN A 156 3.93 9.82 2.20
C ASN A 156 4.07 8.46 1.50
N GLY A 157 4.32 7.38 2.24
CA GLY A 157 4.33 6.01 1.71
C GLY A 157 2.98 5.59 1.12
N LEU A 158 1.88 5.97 1.76
CA LEU A 158 0.52 5.75 1.25
C LEU A 158 0.24 6.58 -0.02
N LEU A 159 0.77 7.81 -0.12
CA LEU A 159 0.70 8.61 -1.35
C LEU A 159 1.46 7.95 -2.50
N ILE A 160 2.62 7.38 -2.24
CA ILE A 160 3.38 6.60 -3.23
C ILE A 160 2.58 5.35 -3.66
N ALA A 161 1.99 4.62 -2.71
CA ALA A 161 1.13 3.48 -3.02
C ALA A 161 -0.06 3.90 -3.89
N LEU A 162 -0.72 5.01 -3.57
CA LEU A 162 -1.79 5.59 -4.38
C LEU A 162 -1.31 5.92 -5.80
N ALA A 163 -0.13 6.53 -5.94
CA ALA A 163 0.46 6.86 -7.23
C ALA A 163 0.68 5.60 -8.10
N PHE A 164 1.17 4.51 -7.51
CA PHE A 164 1.30 3.23 -8.22
C PHE A 164 -0.05 2.66 -8.67
N HIS A 165 -1.08 2.71 -7.82
CA HIS A 165 -2.41 2.23 -8.22
C HIS A 165 -3.01 3.09 -9.35
N ILE A 166 -2.78 4.41 -9.35
CA ILE A 166 -3.15 5.29 -10.47
C ILE A 166 -2.38 4.91 -11.74
N PHE A 167 -1.09 4.63 -11.63
CA PHE A 167 -0.26 4.18 -12.74
C PHE A 167 -0.78 2.86 -13.34
N VAL A 168 -1.11 1.88 -12.49
CA VAL A 168 -1.72 0.60 -12.92
C VAL A 168 -3.02 0.84 -13.70
N LEU A 169 -3.90 1.70 -13.19
CA LEU A 169 -5.14 2.06 -13.90
C LEU A 169 -4.84 2.70 -15.26
N ALA A 170 -3.85 3.61 -15.33
CA ALA A 170 -3.47 4.29 -16.57
C ALA A 170 -2.93 3.29 -17.62
N VAL A 171 -2.08 2.36 -17.20
CA VAL A 171 -1.62 1.24 -18.06
C VAL A 171 -2.81 0.39 -18.50
N GLY A 172 -3.71 0.05 -17.58
CA GLY A 172 -4.89 -0.75 -17.88
C GLY A 172 -5.81 -0.13 -18.92
N VAL A 173 -6.00 1.20 -18.89
CA VAL A 173 -6.79 1.93 -19.90
C VAL A 173 -6.17 1.81 -21.31
N LEU A 174 -4.83 1.79 -21.41
CA LEU A 174 -4.12 1.74 -22.70
C LEU A 174 -3.93 0.33 -23.25
N THR A 175 -3.75 -0.66 -22.36
CA THR A 175 -3.24 -1.98 -22.74
C THR A 175 -4.12 -3.14 -22.29
N THR A 176 -5.11 -2.91 -21.44
CA THR A 176 -5.89 -3.92 -20.70
C THR A 176 -5.07 -4.80 -19.73
N GLU A 177 -3.76 -4.56 -19.60
CA GLU A 177 -2.81 -5.35 -18.78
C GLU A 177 -2.79 -4.92 -17.30
N VAL A 178 -3.97 -4.83 -16.68
CA VAL A 178 -4.11 -4.44 -15.25
C VAL A 178 -3.52 -5.51 -14.33
N ASP A 179 -3.86 -6.78 -14.59
CA ASP A 179 -3.52 -7.89 -13.69
C ASP A 179 -2.00 -8.05 -13.58
N ASN A 180 -1.30 -8.08 -14.73
CA ASN A 180 0.16 -8.21 -14.74
C ASN A 180 0.84 -7.03 -14.05
N THR A 181 0.35 -5.82 -14.28
CA THR A 181 0.93 -4.60 -13.72
C THR A 181 0.72 -4.51 -12.20
N ILE A 182 -0.47 -4.88 -11.70
CA ILE A 182 -0.74 -4.83 -10.24
C ILE A 182 0.01 -5.95 -9.50
N TRP A 183 0.17 -7.14 -10.09
CA TRP A 183 0.95 -8.20 -9.50
C TRP A 183 2.44 -7.85 -9.44
N LEU A 184 2.99 -7.26 -10.51
CA LEU A 184 4.36 -6.73 -10.52
C LEU A 184 4.57 -5.70 -9.39
N TYR A 185 3.65 -4.75 -9.23
CA TYR A 185 3.70 -3.80 -8.11
C TYR A 185 3.74 -4.52 -6.76
N ARG A 186 2.88 -5.52 -6.56
CA ARG A 186 2.85 -6.31 -5.32
C ARG A 186 4.14 -7.06 -5.06
N ASP A 187 4.71 -7.68 -6.07
CA ASP A 187 5.98 -8.42 -5.92
C ASP A 187 7.13 -7.47 -5.57
N LEU A 188 7.19 -6.31 -6.20
CA LEU A 188 8.17 -5.28 -5.87
C LEU A 188 7.99 -4.75 -4.43
N THR A 189 6.76 -4.49 -4.00
CA THR A 189 6.52 -4.02 -2.62
C THR A 189 6.85 -5.07 -1.57
N GLN A 190 6.76 -6.37 -1.88
CA GLN A 190 7.17 -7.44 -0.97
C GLN A 190 8.67 -7.41 -0.65
N MET A 191 9.51 -6.81 -1.50
CA MET A 191 10.92 -6.57 -1.20
C MET A 191 11.11 -5.61 0.00
N GLY A 192 10.10 -4.84 0.36
CA GLY A 192 10.10 -3.98 1.54
C GLY A 192 9.73 -4.68 2.87
N ARG A 193 9.46 -5.98 2.90
CA ARG A 193 9.18 -6.72 4.15
C ARG A 193 10.35 -6.68 5.14
N LEU A 194 11.55 -6.58 4.62
CA LEU A 194 12.79 -6.34 5.35
C LEU A 194 13.36 -4.98 4.94
N PRO A 195 14.21 -4.37 5.77
CA PRO A 195 14.83 -3.10 5.40
C PRO A 195 15.60 -3.24 4.09
N VAL A 196 15.46 -2.24 3.20
CA VAL A 196 16.14 -2.25 1.89
C VAL A 196 17.68 -2.28 2.01
N ASP A 197 18.19 -2.06 3.21
CA ASP A 197 19.63 -2.16 3.52
C ASP A 197 20.20 -3.58 3.34
N ILE A 198 19.34 -4.61 3.32
CA ILE A 198 19.74 -6.00 3.06
C ILE A 198 20.22 -6.20 1.61
N TYR A 199 19.76 -5.35 0.69
CA TYR A 199 20.09 -5.45 -0.72
C TYR A 199 21.40 -4.73 -1.05
N GLN A 200 22.19 -5.33 -1.96
CA GLN A 200 23.41 -4.72 -2.46
C GLN A 200 23.10 -3.73 -3.60
N GLN A 201 24.07 -2.85 -3.89
CA GLN A 201 23.99 -1.98 -5.06
C GLN A 201 24.20 -2.82 -6.34
N PRO A 202 23.50 -2.50 -7.46
CA PRO A 202 22.58 -1.34 -7.66
C PRO A 202 21.13 -1.60 -7.28
N LEU A 203 20.74 -2.83 -6.89
CA LEU A 203 19.37 -3.20 -6.59
C LEU A 203 18.76 -2.32 -5.47
N ARG A 204 19.54 -2.04 -4.41
CA ARG A 204 19.12 -1.16 -3.32
C ARG A 204 18.71 0.24 -3.83
N ALA A 205 19.50 0.83 -4.73
CA ALA A 205 19.18 2.13 -5.31
C ALA A 205 17.91 2.08 -6.16
N LEU A 206 17.75 1.03 -6.96
CA LEU A 206 16.58 0.83 -7.82
C LEU A 206 15.29 0.72 -6.99
N ILE A 207 15.25 -0.14 -5.95
CA ILE A 207 14.06 -0.30 -5.11
C ILE A 207 13.86 0.84 -4.12
N THR A 208 14.83 1.76 -3.98
CA THR A 208 14.65 2.93 -3.13
C THR A 208 14.16 4.14 -3.92
N PHE A 209 14.60 4.33 -5.16
CA PHE A 209 14.34 5.57 -5.92
C PHE A 209 13.54 5.34 -7.21
N ALA A 210 13.80 4.26 -7.95
CA ALA A 210 13.07 3.99 -9.20
C ALA A 210 11.68 3.38 -8.92
N VAL A 211 11.59 2.43 -7.99
CA VAL A 211 10.33 1.79 -7.54
C VAL A 211 10.00 2.19 -6.11
N PRO A 212 10.18 3.34 -5.61
CA PRO A 212 10.41 3.89 -4.27
C PRO A 212 9.87 3.09 -3.07
N VAL A 213 9.99 1.75 -3.09
CA VAL A 213 9.60 0.84 -2.00
C VAL A 213 10.38 1.14 -0.72
N GLY A 214 11.69 1.44 -0.86
CA GLY A 214 12.52 1.83 0.27
C GLY A 214 12.03 3.11 0.94
N ILE A 215 11.65 4.11 0.16
CA ILE A 215 11.07 5.36 0.68
C ILE A 215 9.71 5.09 1.30
N MET A 216 8.89 4.26 0.67
CA MET A 216 7.53 3.97 1.12
C MET A 216 7.51 3.23 2.46
N ILE A 217 8.41 2.26 2.67
CA ILE A 217 8.34 1.31 3.79
C ILE A 217 9.52 1.46 4.75
N THR A 218 10.76 1.52 4.25
CA THR A 218 11.96 1.52 5.09
C THR A 218 12.18 2.87 5.76
N TYR A 219 11.94 3.99 5.08
CA TYR A 219 12.17 5.32 5.64
C TYR A 219 11.30 5.65 6.85
N PRO A 220 9.97 5.35 6.87
CA PRO A 220 9.19 5.55 8.09
C PRO A 220 9.80 4.82 9.30
N SER A 221 10.15 3.55 9.17
CA SER A 221 10.75 2.78 10.27
C SER A 221 12.09 3.36 10.71
N LYS A 222 12.95 3.79 9.78
CA LYS A 222 14.22 4.48 10.10
C LYS A 222 13.99 5.81 10.80
N ALA A 223 12.89 6.50 10.54
CA ALA A 223 12.56 7.74 11.25
C ALA A 223 12.31 7.50 12.73
N ILE A 224 11.57 6.44 13.10
CA ILE A 224 11.41 6.04 14.51
C ILE A 224 12.76 5.78 15.17
N LEU A 225 13.66 5.09 14.47
CA LEU A 225 14.98 4.74 14.96
C LEU A 225 15.97 5.93 15.02
N GLY A 226 15.57 7.11 14.52
CA GLY A 226 16.47 8.27 14.46
C GLY A 226 17.61 8.11 13.43
N LEU A 227 17.48 7.18 12.49
CA LEU A 227 18.51 6.84 11.50
C LEU A 227 18.34 7.57 10.17
N LEU A 228 17.37 8.48 10.06
CA LEU A 228 17.07 9.17 8.80
C LEU A 228 17.64 10.59 8.80
N SER A 229 18.46 10.93 7.79
CA SER A 229 18.98 12.27 7.65
C SER A 229 17.90 13.25 7.17
N PRO A 230 17.98 14.55 7.48
CA PRO A 230 17.03 15.56 6.97
C PRO A 230 16.97 15.60 5.45
N GLN A 231 18.10 15.38 4.76
CA GLN A 231 18.14 15.28 3.30
C GLN A 231 17.30 14.11 2.77
N ALA A 232 17.40 12.93 3.42
CA ALA A 232 16.61 11.75 3.05
C ALA A 232 15.10 12.00 3.26
N VAL A 233 14.72 12.72 4.31
CA VAL A 233 13.33 13.15 4.54
C VAL A 233 12.85 14.06 3.40
N LEU A 234 13.62 15.07 3.04
CA LEU A 234 13.27 15.98 1.94
C LEU A 234 13.13 15.22 0.61
N ILE A 235 14.09 14.36 0.29
CA ILE A 235 14.07 13.53 -0.93
C ILE A 235 12.83 12.65 -0.95
N SER A 236 12.41 12.07 0.20
CA SER A 236 11.23 11.22 0.26
C SER A 236 9.94 11.95 -0.14
N PHE A 237 9.77 13.20 0.28
CA PHE A 237 8.61 14.01 -0.11
C PHE A 237 8.67 14.45 -1.58
N ILE A 238 9.86 14.80 -2.08
CA ILE A 238 10.04 15.12 -3.50
C ILE A 238 9.67 13.92 -4.36
N VAL A 239 10.16 12.73 -4.02
CA VAL A 239 9.85 11.49 -4.75
C VAL A 239 8.36 11.19 -4.68
N GLY A 240 7.73 11.23 -3.50
CA GLY A 240 6.29 11.00 -3.34
C GLY A 240 5.45 11.97 -4.18
N GLY A 241 5.79 13.26 -4.13
CA GLY A 241 5.12 14.30 -4.93
C GLY A 241 5.28 14.11 -6.43
N VAL A 242 6.50 13.81 -6.90
CA VAL A 242 6.80 13.57 -8.32
C VAL A 242 6.06 12.32 -8.82
N PHE A 243 6.05 11.23 -8.07
CA PHE A 243 5.33 10.01 -8.44
C PHE A 243 3.82 10.24 -8.54
N LEU A 244 3.24 10.93 -7.58
CA LEU A 244 1.81 11.25 -7.61
C LEU A 244 1.47 12.18 -8.79
N TRP A 245 2.25 13.22 -9.01
CA TRP A 245 2.06 14.13 -10.14
C TRP A 245 2.17 13.40 -11.48
N ALA A 246 3.23 12.60 -11.66
CA ALA A 246 3.45 11.83 -12.89
C ALA A 246 2.33 10.82 -13.15
N SER A 247 1.87 10.11 -12.11
CA SER A 247 0.78 9.14 -12.24
C SER A 247 -0.55 9.80 -12.64
N ILE A 248 -0.86 10.99 -12.09
CA ILE A 248 -2.06 11.75 -12.47
C ILE A 248 -1.96 12.25 -13.91
N LEU A 249 -0.78 12.73 -14.35
CA LEU A 249 -0.58 13.14 -15.75
C LEU A 249 -0.74 11.94 -16.69
N PHE A 250 -0.17 10.80 -16.34
CA PHE A 250 -0.28 9.59 -17.14
C PHE A 250 -1.73 9.07 -17.21
N TRP A 251 -2.47 9.12 -16.10
CA TRP A 251 -3.90 8.82 -16.11
C TRP A 251 -4.69 9.73 -17.05
N ARG A 252 -4.44 11.05 -17.01
CA ARG A 252 -5.10 12.00 -17.90
C ARG A 252 -4.76 11.75 -19.38
N TYR A 253 -3.51 11.39 -19.65
CA TYR A 253 -3.09 11.00 -20.99
C TYR A 253 -3.80 9.72 -21.45
N SER A 254 -3.88 8.70 -20.59
CA SER A 254 -4.55 7.43 -20.92
C SER A 254 -6.03 7.62 -21.22
N LEU A 255 -6.73 8.46 -20.44
CA LEU A 255 -8.14 8.77 -20.72
C LEU A 255 -8.36 9.44 -22.06
N LYS A 256 -7.44 10.29 -22.53
CA LYS A 256 -7.55 10.93 -23.84
C LYS A 256 -7.39 9.95 -25.00
N ASN A 257 -6.69 8.85 -24.77
CA ASN A 257 -6.43 7.81 -25.77
C ASN A 257 -7.29 6.56 -25.55
N TYR A 258 -8.28 6.64 -24.65
CA TYR A 258 -9.20 5.52 -24.42
C TYR A 258 -10.12 5.32 -25.61
N SER A 259 -10.19 4.09 -26.09
CA SER A 259 -11.22 3.64 -27.04
C SER A 259 -12.11 2.61 -26.33
N SER A 260 -13.43 2.76 -26.47
CA SER A 260 -14.39 1.84 -25.87
C SER A 260 -14.24 0.43 -26.43
N ALA A 261 -14.38 -0.60 -25.59
CA ALA A 261 -14.43 -1.99 -26.04
C ALA A 261 -15.69 -2.31 -26.84
N SER A 262 -16.69 -1.42 -26.82
CA SER A 262 -17.96 -1.54 -27.53
C SER A 262 -18.01 -0.79 -28.86
N SER A 263 -16.90 -0.14 -29.26
CA SER A 263 -16.81 0.62 -30.53
C SER A 263 -16.18 -0.19 -31.65
#